data_1bc9d93fb441cbca3ffafe2b14832d7d
#
_entry.id   1bc9d93fb441cbca3ffafe2b14832d7d
#
_cell.length_a   1.000
_cell.length_b   1.000
_cell.length_c   1.000
_cell.angle_alpha   90.00
_cell.angle_beta   90.00
_cell.angle_gamma   90.00
#
_symmetry.space_group_name_H-M   'P 1'
#
loop_
_entity.id
_entity.type
_entity.pdbx_description
1 polymer ?
#
loop_
_entity_poly.entity_id
_entity_poly.type
_entity_poly.pdbx_seq_one_letter_code
_entity_poly.pdbx_strand_id
1 'polypeptide(L)'
;LTGNQGQNPARQAAINAGVPVDKTAYIINQVCGSGLRSVASAYQSILLGEANIVLAGGQESMSNTEDEVLLKDGLVDAFGSYHMGMTAENVAEKWQITRSMQDEFSINSQSKALKAMKENKFKEEIAGGLIEHDDDEHPRAGLTLEKLNQMSPVFKKDGTVTVANSSGINDGAAGVVVMSEQETKKRSLKPLAKIISWATSGVEPAVMGTGPIPASKKALSKAGWTINDVDLVEANEAFAAQSLAVMKELNIPKDKLNVNGGAIALGHPIGATGTRILVTLIHEMKRRKSKKGLATLCIGG
;
A
#
# COMPACT_ATOMS: atom_id res chain seq x y z
N LEU A 1 12.42 3.94 4.37
CA LEU A 1 13.55 4.86 4.64
C LEU A 1 14.19 4.49 5.97
N THR A 2 15.49 4.25 5.98
CA THR A 2 16.21 3.79 7.17
C THR A 2 17.35 4.73 7.60
N GLY A 3 17.46 5.89 6.97
CA GLY A 3 18.44 6.91 7.31
C GLY A 3 18.35 7.32 8.79
N ASN A 4 19.47 7.30 9.48
CA ASN A 4 19.61 7.73 10.89
C ASN A 4 18.77 6.97 11.94
N GLN A 5 18.14 5.83 11.60
CA GLN A 5 17.35 5.02 12.55
C GLN A 5 18.19 4.04 13.39
N GLY A 6 19.48 4.01 13.21
CA GLY A 6 20.37 3.07 13.89
C GLY A 6 20.32 1.65 13.29
N GLN A 7 20.85 0.69 14.06
CA GLN A 7 20.90 -0.69 13.62
C GLN A 7 19.53 -1.36 13.75
N ASN A 8 19.07 -2.02 12.67
CA ASN A 8 17.92 -2.90 12.66
C ASN A 8 16.67 -2.34 13.37
N PRO A 9 15.97 -1.34 12.79
CA PRO A 9 14.77 -0.75 13.39
C PRO A 9 13.70 -1.78 13.77
N ALA A 10 13.56 -2.88 13.02
CA ALA A 10 12.63 -3.94 13.37
C ALA A 10 12.98 -4.62 14.71
N ARG A 11 14.26 -4.80 14.97
CA ARG A 11 14.73 -5.33 16.27
C ARG A 11 14.44 -4.36 17.41
N GLN A 12 14.70 -3.07 17.19
CA GLN A 12 14.40 -2.02 18.16
C GLN A 12 12.89 -1.99 18.48
N ALA A 13 12.05 -1.98 17.45
CA ALA A 13 10.60 -2.00 17.62
C ALA A 13 10.13 -3.25 18.39
N ALA A 14 10.64 -4.43 18.03
CA ALA A 14 10.29 -5.69 18.69
C ALA A 14 10.63 -5.67 20.19
N ILE A 15 11.83 -5.25 20.56
CA ILE A 15 12.27 -5.18 21.96
C ILE A 15 11.45 -4.16 22.75
N ASN A 16 11.23 -2.97 22.18
CA ASN A 16 10.42 -1.91 22.82
C ASN A 16 8.96 -2.34 23.02
N ALA A 17 8.45 -3.18 22.12
CA ALA A 17 7.11 -3.76 22.23
C ALA A 17 7.02 -4.98 23.18
N GLY A 18 8.12 -5.36 23.85
CA GLY A 18 8.14 -6.48 24.81
C GLY A 18 8.27 -7.86 24.18
N VAL A 19 8.67 -7.97 22.91
CA VAL A 19 9.01 -9.26 22.30
C VAL A 19 10.24 -9.83 23.02
N PRO A 20 10.23 -11.12 23.42
CA PRO A 20 11.33 -11.70 24.17
C PRO A 20 12.68 -11.58 23.44
N VAL A 21 13.75 -11.32 24.22
CA VAL A 21 15.09 -11.03 23.68
C VAL A 21 15.74 -12.20 22.92
N ASP A 22 15.26 -13.42 23.14
CA ASP A 22 15.68 -14.62 22.42
C ASP A 22 15.07 -14.73 21.02
N LYS A 23 14.09 -13.88 20.68
CA LYS A 23 13.49 -13.83 19.33
C LYS A 23 14.27 -12.90 18.43
N THR A 24 14.46 -13.30 17.18
CA THR A 24 15.18 -12.53 16.18
C THR A 24 14.25 -11.59 15.41
N ALA A 25 14.82 -10.54 14.83
CA ALA A 25 14.12 -9.67 13.92
C ALA A 25 15.07 -9.17 12.82
N TYR A 26 14.55 -8.85 11.66
CA TYR A 26 15.29 -8.25 10.56
C TYR A 26 14.40 -7.28 9.77
N ILE A 27 15.01 -6.39 9.03
CA ILE A 27 14.32 -5.43 8.17
C ILE A 27 14.32 -5.92 6.72
N ILE A 28 13.30 -5.48 5.98
CA ILE A 28 13.21 -5.63 4.54
C ILE A 28 13.08 -4.25 3.94
N ASN A 29 13.91 -3.96 2.94
CA ASN A 29 13.74 -2.77 2.11
C ASN A 29 13.42 -3.21 0.68
N GLN A 30 12.19 -2.97 0.28
CA GLN A 30 11.70 -3.05 -1.09
C GLN A 30 10.85 -1.79 -1.36
N VAL A 31 11.31 -0.65 -0.89
CA VAL A 31 10.64 0.66 -0.98
C VAL A 31 9.14 0.51 -0.63
N CYS A 32 8.23 0.94 -1.50
CA CYS A 32 6.78 0.86 -1.26
C CYS A 32 6.28 -0.58 -1.00
N GLY A 33 6.98 -1.59 -1.51
CA GLY A 33 6.63 -3.00 -1.36
C GLY A 33 7.02 -3.62 -0.02
N SER A 34 7.83 -2.94 0.81
CA SER A 34 8.45 -3.50 2.02
C SER A 34 7.44 -4.15 2.96
N GLY A 35 6.33 -3.47 3.26
CA GLY A 35 5.32 -3.97 4.18
C GLY A 35 4.64 -5.26 3.68
N LEU A 36 4.26 -5.33 2.41
CA LEU A 36 3.65 -6.54 1.86
C LEU A 36 4.70 -7.66 1.68
N ARG A 37 5.96 -7.29 1.38
CA ARG A 37 7.07 -8.24 1.30
C ARG A 37 7.40 -8.86 2.65
N SER A 38 7.30 -8.11 3.75
CA SER A 38 7.51 -8.65 5.10
C SER A 38 6.50 -9.76 5.42
N VAL A 39 5.23 -9.58 5.03
CA VAL A 39 4.18 -10.59 5.18
C VAL A 39 4.46 -11.82 4.30
N ALA A 40 4.90 -11.62 3.05
CA ALA A 40 5.28 -12.72 2.17
C ALA A 40 6.47 -13.52 2.72
N SER A 41 7.47 -12.85 3.30
CA SER A 41 8.63 -13.48 3.93
C SER A 41 8.24 -14.25 5.19
N ALA A 42 7.35 -13.72 6.01
CA ALA A 42 6.77 -14.42 7.16
C ALA A 42 6.04 -15.70 6.72
N TYR A 43 5.23 -15.62 5.68
CA TYR A 43 4.56 -16.79 5.09
C TYR A 43 5.56 -17.84 4.61
N GLN A 44 6.64 -17.42 3.93
CA GLN A 44 7.70 -18.33 3.49
C GLN A 44 8.42 -19.03 4.66
N SER A 45 8.78 -18.28 5.71
CA SER A 45 9.44 -18.85 6.90
C SER A 45 8.56 -19.90 7.58
N ILE A 46 7.25 -19.66 7.64
CA ILE A 46 6.30 -20.64 8.19
C ILE A 46 6.17 -21.88 7.31
N LEU A 47 6.11 -21.72 5.99
CA LEU A 47 6.06 -22.86 5.07
C LEU A 47 7.32 -23.74 5.11
N LEU A 48 8.48 -23.13 5.35
CA LEU A 48 9.76 -23.83 5.47
C LEU A 48 9.96 -24.44 6.87
N GLY A 49 9.07 -24.21 7.82
CA GLY A 49 9.18 -24.70 9.18
C GLY A 49 10.17 -23.95 10.07
N GLU A 50 10.71 -22.82 9.61
CA GLU A 50 11.66 -21.98 10.37
C GLU A 50 10.98 -21.24 11.52
N ALA A 51 9.68 -20.98 11.40
CA ALA A 51 8.88 -20.32 12.42
C ALA A 51 7.44 -20.81 12.39
N ASN A 52 6.77 -20.74 13.55
CA ASN A 52 5.33 -21.01 13.65
C ASN A 52 4.49 -19.73 13.79
N ILE A 53 5.10 -18.67 14.29
CA ILE A 53 4.48 -17.37 14.52
C ILE A 53 5.49 -16.30 14.11
N VAL A 54 5.08 -15.37 13.27
CA VAL A 54 5.90 -14.23 12.83
C VAL A 54 5.07 -12.96 12.93
N LEU A 55 5.58 -11.94 13.61
CA LEU A 55 5.07 -10.58 13.53
C LEU A 55 5.69 -9.94 12.29
N ALA A 56 4.85 -9.56 11.35
CA ALA A 56 5.25 -8.91 10.10
C ALA A 56 4.55 -7.57 9.94
N GLY A 57 5.22 -6.60 9.34
CA GLY A 57 4.63 -5.29 9.18
C GLY A 57 5.53 -4.33 8.42
N GLY A 58 5.15 -3.10 8.44
CA GLY A 58 5.92 -1.99 7.89
C GLY A 58 5.68 -0.72 8.67
N GLN A 59 6.67 0.14 8.68
CA GLN A 59 6.59 1.49 9.25
C GLN A 59 7.31 2.48 8.35
N GLU A 60 6.92 3.72 8.44
CA GLU A 60 7.59 4.83 7.79
C GLU A 60 7.37 6.11 8.59
N SER A 61 8.40 6.93 8.70
CA SER A 61 8.31 8.28 9.27
C SER A 61 8.93 9.27 8.27
N MET A 62 8.15 9.62 7.26
CA MET A 62 8.60 10.53 6.21
C MET A 62 8.76 11.95 6.72
N SER A 63 7.96 12.37 7.71
CA SER A 63 8.04 13.70 8.32
C SER A 63 9.33 13.92 9.13
N ASN A 64 9.93 12.84 9.65
CA ASN A 64 11.19 12.90 10.41
C ASN A 64 12.41 12.51 9.56
N THR A 65 12.23 12.26 8.27
CA THR A 65 13.31 11.89 7.36
C THR A 65 13.88 13.16 6.71
N GLU A 66 15.19 13.29 6.67
CA GLU A 66 15.85 14.40 5.97
C GLU A 66 15.45 14.42 4.50
N ASP A 67 15.20 15.59 3.93
CA ASP A 67 14.70 15.76 2.55
C ASP A 67 15.59 15.07 1.51
N GLU A 68 16.91 15.11 1.69
CA GLU A 68 17.86 14.44 0.78
C GLU A 68 17.67 12.91 0.81
N VAL A 69 17.49 12.31 1.98
CA VAL A 69 17.25 10.87 2.16
C VAL A 69 15.88 10.49 1.60
N LEU A 70 14.85 11.29 1.90
CA LEU A 70 13.51 11.08 1.39
C LEU A 70 13.47 11.08 -0.15
N LEU A 71 14.13 12.05 -0.77
CA LEU A 71 14.22 12.13 -2.22
C LEU A 71 15.03 10.97 -2.80
N LYS A 72 16.24 10.76 -2.32
CA LYS A 72 17.18 9.80 -2.90
C LYS A 72 16.77 8.35 -2.73
N ASP A 73 16.28 7.99 -1.54
CA ASP A 73 15.96 6.60 -1.20
C ASP A 73 14.50 6.24 -1.45
N GLY A 74 13.60 7.24 -1.60
CA GLY A 74 12.17 7.01 -1.70
C GLY A 74 11.50 7.53 -2.97
N LEU A 75 11.91 8.68 -3.49
CA LEU A 75 11.13 9.42 -4.48
C LEU A 75 11.85 9.68 -5.81
N VAL A 76 13.14 9.41 -5.92
CA VAL A 76 13.93 9.58 -7.16
C VAL A 76 14.31 8.22 -7.71
N ASP A 77 14.08 8.03 -9.01
CA ASP A 77 14.45 6.81 -9.72
C ASP A 77 15.98 6.62 -9.73
N ALA A 78 16.42 5.42 -9.33
CA ALA A 78 17.84 5.10 -9.20
C ALA A 78 18.56 5.00 -10.57
N PHE A 79 17.83 4.78 -11.65
CA PHE A 79 18.37 4.59 -12.99
C PHE A 79 18.27 5.87 -13.82
N GLY A 80 17.12 6.53 -13.82
CA GLY A 80 16.82 7.70 -14.62
C GLY A 80 17.07 9.03 -13.90
N SER A 81 17.31 9.02 -12.58
CA SER A 81 17.56 10.22 -11.76
C SER A 81 16.44 11.27 -11.84
N TYR A 82 15.20 10.85 -12.06
CA TYR A 82 14.02 11.71 -12.06
C TYR A 82 13.05 11.31 -10.95
N HIS A 83 12.20 12.24 -10.54
CA HIS A 83 11.20 12.01 -9.51
C HIS A 83 10.17 10.96 -9.96
N MET A 84 9.67 10.14 -9.03
CA MET A 84 8.65 9.09 -9.30
C MET A 84 7.40 9.64 -10.01
N GLY A 85 7.06 10.92 -9.82
CA GLY A 85 5.98 11.58 -10.55
C GLY A 85 6.18 11.62 -12.07
N MET A 86 7.44 11.61 -12.55
CA MET A 86 7.71 11.46 -13.99
C MET A 86 7.32 10.09 -14.53
N THR A 87 7.46 9.03 -13.73
CA THR A 87 6.97 7.70 -14.11
C THR A 87 5.45 7.68 -14.25
N ALA A 88 4.74 8.46 -13.41
CA ALA A 88 3.29 8.62 -13.53
C ALA A 88 2.88 9.38 -14.80
N GLU A 89 3.63 10.41 -15.19
CA GLU A 89 3.43 11.08 -16.49
C GLU A 89 3.66 10.12 -17.66
N ASN A 90 4.70 9.30 -17.62
CA ASN A 90 4.98 8.28 -18.63
C ASN A 90 3.83 7.26 -18.73
N VAL A 91 3.27 6.85 -17.60
CA VAL A 91 2.08 5.96 -17.56
C VAL A 91 0.86 6.66 -18.13
N ALA A 92 0.61 7.93 -17.75
CA ALA A 92 -0.50 8.71 -18.27
C ALA A 92 -0.44 8.80 -19.81
N GLU A 93 0.73 9.11 -20.37
CA GLU A 93 0.95 9.19 -21.81
C GLU A 93 0.75 7.83 -22.49
N LYS A 94 1.41 6.78 -22.01
CA LYS A 94 1.38 5.45 -22.61
C LYS A 94 0.00 4.78 -22.60
N TRP A 95 -0.77 4.98 -21.53
CA TRP A 95 -2.12 4.42 -21.38
C TRP A 95 -3.24 5.41 -21.75
N GLN A 96 -2.88 6.60 -22.26
CA GLN A 96 -3.81 7.65 -22.67
C GLN A 96 -4.77 8.06 -21.54
N ILE A 97 -4.23 8.25 -20.34
CA ILE A 97 -4.98 8.65 -19.15
C ILE A 97 -4.93 10.17 -19.05
N THR A 98 -6.08 10.80 -19.24
CA THR A 98 -6.18 12.26 -19.24
C THR A 98 -6.13 12.84 -17.82
N ARG A 99 -5.86 14.14 -17.72
CA ARG A 99 -5.92 14.90 -16.48
C ARG A 99 -7.30 14.77 -15.81
N SER A 100 -8.39 14.90 -16.56
CA SER A 100 -9.75 14.77 -16.03
C SER A 100 -10.00 13.41 -15.40
N MET A 101 -9.56 12.33 -16.07
CA MET A 101 -9.67 10.97 -15.51
C MET A 101 -8.95 10.84 -14.18
N GLN A 102 -7.76 11.43 -14.05
CA GLN A 102 -6.96 11.40 -12.83
C GLN A 102 -7.65 12.19 -11.70
N ASP A 103 -8.15 13.37 -12.00
CA ASP A 103 -8.82 14.23 -11.02
C ASP A 103 -10.14 13.60 -10.53
N GLU A 104 -10.94 13.02 -11.44
CA GLU A 104 -12.15 12.26 -11.08
C GLU A 104 -11.84 11.06 -10.17
N PHE A 105 -10.78 10.32 -10.48
CA PHE A 105 -10.33 9.20 -9.65
C PHE A 105 -9.94 9.69 -8.24
N SER A 106 -9.24 10.80 -8.16
CA SER A 106 -8.80 11.39 -6.89
C SER A 106 -9.96 11.85 -6.02
N ILE A 107 -10.95 12.52 -6.60
CA ILE A 107 -12.18 12.91 -5.89
C ILE A 107 -12.94 11.68 -5.39
N ASN A 108 -12.99 10.62 -6.19
CA ASN A 108 -13.64 9.38 -5.78
C ASN A 108 -12.90 8.74 -4.58
N SER A 109 -11.56 8.69 -4.60
CA SER A 109 -10.77 8.20 -3.47
C SER A 109 -11.04 9.01 -2.20
N GLN A 110 -11.01 10.34 -2.29
CA GLN A 110 -11.32 11.24 -1.17
C GLN A 110 -12.74 11.02 -0.62
N SER A 111 -13.72 10.96 -1.51
CA SER A 111 -15.13 10.75 -1.13
C SER A 111 -15.35 9.41 -0.41
N LYS A 112 -14.71 8.33 -0.91
CA LYS A 112 -14.76 7.01 -0.27
C LYS A 112 -14.11 7.02 1.11
N ALA A 113 -12.93 7.66 1.26
CA ALA A 113 -12.23 7.74 2.53
C ALA A 113 -13.03 8.52 3.57
N LEU A 114 -13.51 9.72 3.24
CA LEU A 114 -14.34 10.53 4.12
C LEU A 114 -15.64 9.82 4.54
N LYS A 115 -16.26 9.10 3.61
CA LYS A 115 -17.44 8.27 3.92
C LYS A 115 -17.08 7.14 4.87
N ALA A 116 -15.96 6.44 4.63
CA ALA A 116 -15.52 5.34 5.48
C ALA A 116 -15.19 5.81 6.91
N MET A 117 -14.53 6.97 7.05
CA MET A 117 -14.28 7.60 8.35
C MET A 117 -15.58 7.95 9.07
N LYS A 118 -16.52 8.62 8.39
CA LYS A 118 -17.84 8.97 8.95
C LYS A 118 -18.63 7.74 9.40
N GLU A 119 -18.49 6.61 8.70
CA GLU A 119 -19.13 5.34 9.00
C GLU A 119 -18.31 4.48 10.00
N ASN A 120 -17.22 5.01 10.57
CA ASN A 120 -16.32 4.32 11.50
C ASN A 120 -15.77 2.98 10.96
N LYS A 121 -15.54 2.86 9.65
CA LYS A 121 -15.08 1.61 9.03
C LYS A 121 -13.66 1.24 9.42
N PHE A 122 -12.83 2.23 9.74
CA PHE A 122 -11.44 2.01 10.14
C PHE A 122 -11.26 1.68 11.64
N LYS A 123 -12.31 1.84 12.45
CA LYS A 123 -12.22 1.69 13.91
C LYS A 123 -11.66 0.35 14.40
N GLU A 124 -11.98 -0.76 13.73
CA GLU A 124 -11.49 -2.09 14.12
C GLU A 124 -10.07 -2.38 13.63
N GLU A 125 -9.55 -1.60 12.69
CA GLU A 125 -8.21 -1.79 12.13
C GLU A 125 -7.18 -0.80 12.69
N ILE A 126 -7.60 0.32 13.23
CA ILE A 126 -6.74 1.31 13.86
C ILE A 126 -6.44 0.89 15.30
N ALA A 127 -5.16 0.83 15.65
CA ALA A 127 -4.71 0.63 17.03
C ALA A 127 -4.78 1.95 17.79
N GLY A 128 -5.97 2.29 18.28
CA GLY A 128 -6.23 3.56 18.96
C GLY A 128 -5.48 3.73 20.28
N GLY A 129 -5.32 4.99 20.70
CA GLY A 129 -4.69 5.38 21.96
C GLY A 129 -3.17 5.25 22.00
N LEU A 130 -2.53 4.96 20.87
CA LEU A 130 -1.06 4.91 20.75
C LEU A 130 -0.45 6.26 20.33
N ILE A 131 -1.26 7.12 19.74
CA ILE A 131 -0.91 8.47 19.29
C ILE A 131 -1.98 9.46 19.74
N GLU A 132 -1.69 10.75 19.62
CA GLU A 132 -2.59 11.82 20.09
C GLU A 132 -3.94 11.84 19.36
N HIS A 133 -3.94 11.43 18.07
CA HIS A 133 -5.12 11.41 17.22
C HIS A 133 -5.29 10.02 16.57
N ASP A 134 -6.50 9.47 16.67
CA ASP A 134 -6.85 8.18 16.07
C ASP A 134 -7.38 8.32 14.63
N ASP A 135 -7.63 9.53 14.15
CA ASP A 135 -8.15 9.80 12.81
C ASP A 135 -7.03 10.23 11.85
N ASP A 136 -7.12 9.77 10.60
CA ASP A 136 -6.21 10.22 9.55
C ASP A 136 -6.40 11.71 9.23
N GLU A 137 -5.32 12.47 9.24
CA GLU A 137 -5.33 13.93 8.98
C GLU A 137 -5.28 14.28 7.48
N HIS A 138 -4.88 13.32 6.63
CA HIS A 138 -4.64 13.57 5.21
C HIS A 138 -5.92 13.75 4.36
N PRO A 139 -7.06 13.06 4.63
CA PRO A 139 -8.27 13.18 3.83
C PRO A 139 -8.81 14.62 3.80
N ARG A 140 -9.16 15.10 2.61
CA ARG A 140 -9.54 16.50 2.35
C ARG A 140 -10.99 16.61 1.93
N ALA A 141 -11.81 17.17 2.81
CA ALA A 141 -13.21 17.52 2.50
C ALA A 141 -13.32 18.70 1.53
N GLY A 142 -14.37 18.72 0.72
CA GLY A 142 -14.71 19.87 -0.12
C GLY A 142 -13.82 20.06 -1.34
N LEU A 143 -13.11 19.03 -1.79
CA LEU A 143 -12.47 19.03 -3.11
C LEU A 143 -13.51 18.89 -4.22
N THR A 144 -13.40 19.70 -5.27
CA THR A 144 -14.25 19.68 -6.46
C THR A 144 -13.37 19.59 -7.72
N LEU A 145 -13.93 19.13 -8.84
CA LEU A 145 -13.22 19.10 -10.11
C LEU A 145 -12.73 20.48 -10.54
N GLU A 146 -13.51 21.54 -10.27
CA GLU A 146 -13.12 22.90 -10.59
C GLU A 146 -11.85 23.34 -9.85
N LYS A 147 -11.75 22.99 -8.55
CA LYS A 147 -10.55 23.27 -7.74
C LYS A 147 -9.34 22.47 -8.26
N LEU A 148 -9.55 21.20 -8.61
CA LEU A 148 -8.46 20.35 -9.12
C LEU A 148 -7.98 20.84 -10.48
N ASN A 149 -8.89 21.21 -11.38
CA ASN A 149 -8.56 21.74 -12.72
C ASN A 149 -7.68 23.01 -12.69
N GLN A 150 -7.72 23.79 -11.61
CA GLN A 150 -6.90 24.98 -11.43
C GLN A 150 -5.46 24.66 -10.96
N MET A 151 -5.19 23.42 -10.54
CA MET A 151 -3.87 23.04 -10.05
C MET A 151 -2.91 22.79 -11.21
N SER A 152 -1.71 23.34 -11.11
CA SER A 152 -0.65 23.13 -12.10
C SER A 152 -0.02 21.75 -11.94
N PRO A 153 0.40 21.12 -13.03
CA PRO A 153 1.26 19.93 -12.98
C PRO A 153 2.58 20.24 -12.25
N VAL A 154 3.11 19.26 -11.52
CA VAL A 154 4.29 19.49 -10.66
C VAL A 154 5.57 18.79 -11.12
N PHE A 155 5.47 17.82 -12.02
CA PHE A 155 6.62 17.02 -12.41
C PHE A 155 7.07 17.27 -13.85
N LYS A 156 6.15 17.62 -14.75
CA LYS A 156 6.40 17.88 -16.18
C LYS A 156 5.68 19.16 -16.58
N LYS A 157 6.38 20.06 -17.28
CA LYS A 157 5.72 21.21 -17.91
C LYS A 157 4.65 20.69 -18.87
N ASP A 158 3.47 21.24 -18.78
CA ASP A 158 2.30 20.80 -19.57
C ASP A 158 1.92 19.32 -19.33
N GLY A 159 2.28 18.77 -18.17
CA GLY A 159 1.93 17.42 -17.73
C GLY A 159 0.51 17.31 -17.18
N THR A 160 0.22 16.18 -16.57
CA THR A 160 -1.12 15.87 -16.04
C THR A 160 -1.13 15.55 -14.55
N VAL A 161 0.04 15.27 -13.97
CA VAL A 161 0.17 14.84 -12.57
C VAL A 161 0.33 16.04 -11.64
N THR A 162 -0.56 16.16 -10.67
CA THR A 162 -0.59 17.26 -9.68
C THR A 162 -0.47 16.71 -8.26
N VAL A 163 -0.32 17.60 -7.30
CA VAL A 163 -0.35 17.23 -5.87
C VAL A 163 -1.70 16.62 -5.44
N ALA A 164 -2.80 16.90 -6.15
CA ALA A 164 -4.12 16.39 -5.80
C ALA A 164 -4.41 15.01 -6.41
N ASN A 165 -3.69 14.59 -7.44
CA ASN A 165 -3.83 13.27 -8.06
C ASN A 165 -2.60 12.38 -7.83
N SER A 166 -1.80 12.74 -6.82
CA SER A 166 -0.68 12.00 -6.24
C SER A 166 -0.97 11.66 -4.79
N SER A 167 -0.39 10.60 -4.28
CA SER A 167 -0.38 10.32 -2.84
C SER A 167 0.46 11.34 -2.07
N GLY A 168 0.17 11.52 -0.79
CA GLY A 168 0.92 12.40 0.09
C GLY A 168 2.18 11.79 0.69
N ILE A 169 2.98 12.64 1.32
CA ILE A 169 4.08 12.27 2.20
C ILE A 169 3.48 12.09 3.60
N ASN A 170 3.59 10.90 4.17
CA ASN A 170 2.88 10.54 5.38
C ASN A 170 3.72 9.65 6.29
N ASP A 171 3.41 9.68 7.57
CA ASP A 171 3.88 8.74 8.56
C ASP A 171 2.87 7.61 8.72
N GLY A 172 3.32 6.44 9.17
CA GLY A 172 2.41 5.35 9.44
C GLY A 172 3.10 4.05 9.77
N ALA A 173 2.37 3.17 10.44
CA ALA A 173 2.79 1.81 10.72
C ALA A 173 1.59 0.86 10.61
N ALA A 174 1.86 -0.38 10.20
CA ALA A 174 0.86 -1.44 10.19
C ALA A 174 1.54 -2.78 10.48
N GLY A 175 0.82 -3.68 11.15
CA GLY A 175 1.35 -4.97 11.52
C GLY A 175 0.30 -6.07 11.48
N VAL A 176 0.76 -7.29 11.22
CA VAL A 176 -0.05 -8.51 11.25
C VAL A 176 0.74 -9.64 11.91
N VAL A 177 0.03 -10.53 12.58
CA VAL A 177 0.60 -11.80 13.04
C VAL A 177 0.30 -12.88 12.03
N VAL A 178 1.34 -13.45 11.44
CA VAL A 178 1.24 -14.59 10.52
C VAL A 178 1.57 -15.86 11.31
N MET A 179 0.75 -16.88 11.16
CA MET A 179 0.82 -18.07 11.98
C MET A 179 0.54 -19.33 11.16
N SER A 180 1.17 -20.46 11.53
CA SER A 180 0.84 -21.73 10.91
C SER A 180 -0.57 -22.20 11.30
N GLU A 181 -1.22 -22.97 10.42
CA GLU A 181 -2.54 -23.53 10.72
C GLU A 181 -2.51 -24.41 11.99
N GLN A 182 -1.43 -25.16 12.18
CA GLN A 182 -1.24 -26.00 13.36
C GLN A 182 -1.20 -25.15 14.64
N GLU A 183 -0.45 -24.08 14.66
CA GLU A 183 -0.33 -23.19 15.81
C GLU A 183 -1.64 -22.45 16.09
N THR A 184 -2.36 -22.06 15.04
CA THR A 184 -3.69 -21.46 15.15
C THR A 184 -4.67 -22.40 15.86
N LYS A 185 -4.70 -23.68 15.47
CA LYS A 185 -5.55 -24.70 16.10
C LYS A 185 -5.14 -24.95 17.55
N LYS A 186 -3.84 -25.10 17.82
CA LYS A 186 -3.29 -25.32 19.16
C LYS A 186 -3.70 -24.23 20.16
N ARG A 187 -3.77 -22.98 19.66
CA ARG A 187 -4.15 -21.80 20.47
C ARG A 187 -5.64 -21.49 20.45
N SER A 188 -6.45 -22.29 19.76
CA SER A 188 -7.89 -22.06 19.58
C SER A 188 -8.20 -20.66 19.02
N LEU A 189 -7.34 -20.14 18.15
CA LEU A 189 -7.49 -18.83 17.49
C LEU A 189 -8.29 -18.97 16.20
N LYS A 190 -9.11 -17.95 15.92
CA LYS A 190 -9.82 -17.83 14.65
C LYS A 190 -9.03 -16.89 13.73
N PRO A 191 -8.43 -17.39 12.64
CA PRO A 191 -7.71 -16.52 11.71
C PRO A 191 -8.66 -15.54 11.01
N LEU A 192 -8.18 -14.33 10.73
CA LEU A 192 -8.92 -13.32 9.97
C LEU A 192 -8.97 -13.67 8.48
N ALA A 193 -7.86 -14.18 7.96
CA ALA A 193 -7.71 -14.59 6.56
C ALA A 193 -6.66 -15.69 6.42
N LYS A 194 -6.61 -16.33 5.27
CA LYS A 194 -5.56 -17.27 4.85
C LYS A 194 -4.81 -16.69 3.66
N ILE A 195 -3.49 -16.69 3.71
CA ILE A 195 -2.65 -16.34 2.57
C ILE A 195 -2.69 -17.50 1.58
N ILE A 196 -3.15 -17.26 0.37
CA ILE A 196 -3.26 -18.28 -0.68
C ILE A 196 -2.04 -18.27 -1.58
N SER A 197 -1.62 -17.10 -2.04
CA SER A 197 -0.46 -16.92 -2.89
C SER A 197 0.12 -15.52 -2.75
N TRP A 198 1.31 -15.35 -3.29
CA TRP A 198 1.95 -14.06 -3.47
C TRP A 198 2.87 -14.08 -4.68
N ALA A 199 3.17 -12.92 -5.24
CA ALA A 199 4.12 -12.77 -6.34
C ALA A 199 4.72 -11.38 -6.37
N THR A 200 5.90 -11.28 -6.98
CA THR A 200 6.51 -10.03 -7.42
C THR A 200 6.83 -10.11 -8.91
N SER A 201 6.95 -8.97 -9.54
CA SER A 201 7.37 -8.87 -10.93
C SER A 201 8.10 -7.56 -11.16
N GLY A 202 9.17 -7.58 -11.95
CA GLY A 202 9.81 -6.38 -12.46
C GLY A 202 9.06 -5.85 -13.69
N VAL A 203 9.19 -4.56 -13.94
CA VAL A 203 8.77 -3.84 -15.14
C VAL A 203 9.84 -2.81 -15.50
N GLU A 204 9.70 -2.18 -16.62
CA GLU A 204 10.55 -1.05 -17.03
C GLU A 204 10.51 0.05 -15.95
N PRO A 205 11.65 0.54 -15.42
CA PRO A 205 11.65 1.57 -14.37
C PRO A 205 10.86 2.82 -14.76
N ALA A 206 10.94 3.25 -16.00
CA ALA A 206 10.23 4.43 -16.51
C ALA A 206 8.69 4.35 -16.37
N VAL A 207 8.13 3.17 -16.15
CA VAL A 207 6.70 2.91 -15.93
C VAL A 207 6.47 2.03 -14.71
N MET A 208 7.27 2.21 -13.66
CA MET A 208 7.24 1.39 -12.44
C MET A 208 5.84 1.21 -11.86
N GLY A 209 4.97 2.22 -12.02
CA GLY A 209 3.58 2.19 -11.59
C GLY A 209 2.76 1.02 -12.15
N THR A 210 3.24 0.35 -13.20
CA THR A 210 2.56 -0.79 -13.83
C THR A 210 2.95 -2.15 -13.24
N GLY A 211 3.90 -2.20 -12.32
CA GLY A 211 4.34 -3.43 -11.63
C GLY A 211 3.19 -4.28 -11.04
N PRO A 212 2.13 -3.68 -10.48
CA PRO A 212 0.95 -4.42 -10.01
C PRO A 212 0.30 -5.31 -11.07
N ILE A 213 0.39 -4.95 -12.37
CA ILE A 213 -0.26 -5.68 -13.46
C ILE A 213 0.30 -7.11 -13.59
N PRO A 214 1.59 -7.30 -13.91
CA PRO A 214 2.17 -8.65 -14.01
C PRO A 214 2.24 -9.37 -12.64
N ALA A 215 2.48 -8.66 -11.54
CA ALA A 215 2.54 -9.25 -10.21
C ALA A 215 1.18 -9.85 -9.80
N SER A 216 0.09 -9.11 -10.00
CA SER A 216 -1.27 -9.59 -9.71
C SER A 216 -1.67 -10.77 -10.59
N LYS A 217 -1.41 -10.70 -11.91
CA LYS A 217 -1.66 -11.82 -12.82
C LYS A 217 -0.94 -13.09 -12.36
N LYS A 218 0.32 -12.97 -11.95
CA LYS A 218 1.13 -14.08 -11.45
C LYS A 218 0.61 -14.63 -10.11
N ALA A 219 0.20 -13.76 -9.18
CA ALA A 219 -0.37 -14.18 -7.90
C ALA A 219 -1.72 -14.90 -8.09
N LEU A 220 -2.60 -14.34 -8.92
CA LEU A 220 -3.88 -14.96 -9.25
C LEU A 220 -3.70 -16.32 -9.92
N SER A 221 -2.79 -16.43 -10.89
CA SER A 221 -2.46 -17.71 -11.53
C SER A 221 -2.00 -18.77 -10.55
N LYS A 222 -1.11 -18.41 -9.60
CA LYS A 222 -0.67 -19.34 -8.53
C LYS A 222 -1.81 -19.76 -7.61
N ALA A 223 -2.81 -18.93 -7.40
CA ALA A 223 -3.99 -19.24 -6.62
C ALA A 223 -5.02 -20.09 -7.39
N GLY A 224 -4.86 -20.24 -8.70
CA GLY A 224 -5.88 -20.82 -9.59
C GLY A 224 -7.11 -19.92 -9.75
N TRP A 225 -6.92 -18.60 -9.63
CA TRP A 225 -7.98 -17.59 -9.71
C TRP A 225 -7.79 -16.68 -10.92
N THR A 226 -8.91 -16.08 -11.33
CA THR A 226 -8.96 -14.94 -12.24
C THR A 226 -9.36 -13.69 -11.47
N ILE A 227 -9.25 -12.52 -12.08
CA ILE A 227 -9.72 -11.27 -11.45
C ILE A 227 -11.23 -11.28 -11.18
N ASN A 228 -11.99 -12.01 -11.96
CA ASN A 228 -13.44 -12.14 -11.78
C ASN A 228 -13.82 -12.91 -10.50
N ASP A 229 -12.93 -13.78 -10.04
CA ASP A 229 -13.10 -14.53 -8.79
C ASP A 229 -12.86 -13.66 -7.54
N VAL A 230 -12.22 -12.48 -7.69
CA VAL A 230 -11.87 -11.61 -6.59
C VAL A 230 -13.04 -10.74 -6.20
N ASP A 231 -13.38 -10.71 -4.92
CA ASP A 231 -14.45 -9.91 -4.36
C ASP A 231 -14.05 -8.46 -4.09
N LEU A 232 -12.82 -8.26 -3.60
CA LEU A 232 -12.26 -6.97 -3.21
C LEU A 232 -10.79 -6.85 -3.63
N VAL A 233 -10.40 -5.66 -4.04
CA VAL A 233 -9.03 -5.30 -4.41
C VAL A 233 -8.60 -4.05 -3.64
N GLU A 234 -7.49 -4.13 -2.94
CA GLU A 234 -6.75 -2.99 -2.43
C GLU A 234 -5.49 -2.83 -3.29
N ALA A 235 -5.48 -1.81 -4.14
CA ALA A 235 -4.34 -1.43 -4.96
C ALA A 235 -3.84 -0.06 -4.52
N ASN A 236 -2.56 0.05 -4.15
CA ASN A 236 -2.01 1.31 -3.69
C ASN A 236 -2.13 2.40 -4.76
N GLU A 237 -2.59 3.57 -4.34
CA GLU A 237 -2.76 4.75 -5.19
C GLU A 237 -1.54 5.67 -5.04
N ALA A 238 -0.37 5.25 -5.53
CA ALA A 238 0.79 6.13 -5.55
C ALA A 238 0.52 7.37 -6.42
N PHE A 239 -0.16 7.16 -7.56
CA PHE A 239 -0.65 8.19 -8.47
C PHE A 239 -1.97 7.73 -9.09
N ALA A 240 -2.87 8.67 -9.39
CA ALA A 240 -4.13 8.35 -10.06
C ALA A 240 -3.89 7.76 -11.47
N ALA A 241 -2.92 8.28 -12.21
CA ALA A 241 -2.53 7.76 -13.52
C ALA A 241 -2.15 6.28 -13.45
N GLN A 242 -1.29 5.92 -12.51
CA GLN A 242 -0.85 4.54 -12.28
C GLN A 242 -2.03 3.64 -11.87
N SER A 243 -2.88 4.11 -10.96
CA SER A 243 -4.04 3.34 -10.47
C SER A 243 -5.05 3.05 -11.59
N LEU A 244 -5.29 4.03 -12.46
CA LEU A 244 -6.16 3.88 -13.63
C LEU A 244 -5.61 2.89 -14.64
N ALA A 245 -4.29 2.91 -14.90
CA ALA A 245 -3.63 1.93 -15.78
C ALA A 245 -3.78 0.50 -15.22
N VAL A 246 -3.51 0.31 -13.92
CA VAL A 246 -3.66 -0.98 -13.25
C VAL A 246 -5.12 -1.48 -13.30
N MET A 247 -6.06 -0.60 -12.99
CA MET A 247 -7.50 -0.92 -13.05
C MET A 247 -7.92 -1.36 -14.45
N LYS A 248 -7.48 -0.64 -15.49
CA LYS A 248 -7.78 -0.93 -16.89
C LYS A 248 -7.19 -2.28 -17.33
N GLU A 249 -5.90 -2.50 -17.09
CA GLU A 249 -5.17 -3.69 -17.55
C GLU A 249 -5.55 -4.99 -16.83
N LEU A 250 -6.00 -4.87 -15.59
CA LEU A 250 -6.51 -6.01 -14.82
C LEU A 250 -8.03 -6.18 -14.93
N ASN A 251 -8.72 -5.26 -15.60
CA ASN A 251 -10.19 -5.22 -15.68
C ASN A 251 -10.86 -5.24 -14.30
N ILE A 252 -10.34 -4.46 -13.35
CA ILE A 252 -10.90 -4.40 -11.99
C ILE A 252 -12.16 -3.53 -12.01
N PRO A 253 -13.32 -4.06 -11.58
CA PRO A 253 -14.53 -3.25 -11.42
C PRO A 253 -14.35 -2.14 -10.39
N LYS A 254 -14.83 -0.92 -10.69
CA LYS A 254 -14.68 0.27 -9.82
C LYS A 254 -15.26 0.08 -8.40
N ASP A 255 -16.30 -0.71 -8.28
CA ASP A 255 -17.00 -1.02 -7.03
C ASP A 255 -16.27 -2.05 -6.16
N LYS A 256 -15.25 -2.72 -6.71
CA LYS A 256 -14.38 -3.66 -5.99
C LYS A 256 -13.03 -3.03 -5.57
N LEU A 257 -12.65 -1.90 -6.18
CA LEU A 257 -11.34 -1.27 -5.98
C LEU A 257 -11.39 -0.22 -4.88
N ASN A 258 -10.49 -0.36 -3.88
CA ASN A 258 -10.27 0.64 -2.83
C ASN A 258 -11.59 1.20 -2.31
N VAL A 259 -12.45 0.33 -1.83
CA VAL A 259 -13.85 0.65 -1.53
C VAL A 259 -14.02 1.64 -0.35
N ASN A 260 -12.97 1.82 0.43
CA ASN A 260 -12.90 2.78 1.53
C ASN A 260 -11.94 3.95 1.24
N GLY A 261 -11.63 4.20 -0.04
CA GLY A 261 -10.59 5.15 -0.45
C GLY A 261 -9.20 4.51 -0.44
N GLY A 262 -8.23 5.19 -1.01
CA GLY A 262 -6.85 4.73 -1.11
C GLY A 262 -5.84 5.82 -0.77
N ALA A 263 -4.58 5.64 -1.16
CA ALA A 263 -3.47 6.47 -0.71
C ALA A 263 -3.52 7.94 -1.14
N ILE A 264 -4.24 8.29 -2.20
CA ILE A 264 -4.48 9.69 -2.58
C ILE A 264 -5.23 10.42 -1.45
N ALA A 265 -6.14 9.72 -0.77
CA ALA A 265 -6.89 10.25 0.34
C ALA A 265 -6.25 9.96 1.71
N LEU A 266 -5.79 8.73 1.93
CA LEU A 266 -5.30 8.24 3.23
C LEU A 266 -3.79 8.41 3.43
N GLY A 267 -3.04 8.70 2.36
CA GLY A 267 -1.59 8.81 2.43
C GLY A 267 -0.82 7.55 2.05
N HIS A 268 0.50 7.74 1.83
CA HIS A 268 1.40 6.69 1.37
C HIS A 268 2.70 6.65 2.19
N PRO A 269 2.66 6.22 3.45
CA PRO A 269 3.87 5.95 4.22
C PRO A 269 4.60 4.75 3.58
N ILE A 270 5.68 5.02 2.85
CA ILE A 270 6.33 4.10 1.88
C ILE A 270 6.46 2.68 2.43
N GLY A 271 7.22 2.49 3.52
CA GLY A 271 7.49 1.17 4.08
C GLY A 271 6.29 0.50 4.78
N ALA A 272 5.30 1.28 5.20
CA ALA A 272 4.10 0.77 5.89
C ALA A 272 2.98 0.37 4.93
N THR A 273 2.89 1.02 3.77
CA THR A 273 1.72 0.94 2.88
C THR A 273 1.34 -0.48 2.50
N GLY A 274 2.30 -1.34 2.19
CA GLY A 274 2.01 -2.72 1.80
C GLY A 274 1.23 -3.50 2.86
N THR A 275 1.59 -3.34 4.13
CA THR A 275 0.84 -3.97 5.23
C THR A 275 -0.46 -3.23 5.51
N ARG A 276 -0.49 -1.88 5.42
CA ARG A 276 -1.70 -1.09 5.63
C ARG A 276 -2.82 -1.50 4.67
N ILE A 277 -2.57 -1.59 3.36
CA ILE A 277 -3.58 -2.01 2.39
C ILE A 277 -4.07 -3.44 2.65
N LEU A 278 -3.19 -4.34 3.11
CA LEU A 278 -3.57 -5.70 3.47
C LEU A 278 -4.50 -5.71 4.70
N VAL A 279 -4.21 -4.92 5.73
CA VAL A 279 -5.05 -4.79 6.93
C VAL A 279 -6.43 -4.27 6.54
N THR A 280 -6.51 -3.19 5.78
CA THR A 280 -7.77 -2.62 5.28
C THR A 280 -8.57 -3.65 4.46
N LEU A 281 -7.90 -4.38 3.56
CA LEU A 281 -8.53 -5.45 2.77
C LEU A 281 -9.16 -6.51 3.66
N ILE A 282 -8.42 -7.03 4.65
CA ILE A 282 -8.88 -8.10 5.53
C ILE A 282 -10.09 -7.65 6.36
N HIS A 283 -10.04 -6.43 6.91
CA HIS A 283 -11.15 -5.89 7.71
C HIS A 283 -12.41 -5.65 6.84
N GLU A 284 -12.25 -5.16 5.62
CA GLU A 284 -13.38 -4.98 4.71
C GLU A 284 -13.94 -6.32 4.22
N MET A 285 -13.09 -7.30 3.94
CA MET A 285 -13.53 -8.66 3.63
C MET A 285 -14.35 -9.26 4.77
N LYS A 286 -13.90 -9.11 6.02
CA LYS A 286 -14.64 -9.55 7.22
C LYS A 286 -16.01 -8.89 7.28
N ARG A 287 -16.08 -7.56 7.09
CA ARG A 287 -17.31 -6.76 7.15
C ARG A 287 -18.32 -7.18 6.09
N ARG A 288 -17.86 -7.40 4.86
CA ARG A 288 -18.71 -7.83 3.73
C ARG A 288 -18.93 -9.33 3.64
N LYS A 289 -18.25 -10.12 4.47
CA LYS A 289 -18.20 -11.59 4.38
C LYS A 289 -17.66 -12.08 3.03
N SER A 290 -16.78 -11.29 2.43
CA SER A 290 -16.08 -11.61 1.18
C SER A 290 -15.12 -12.77 1.37
N LYS A 291 -14.88 -13.53 0.31
CA LYS A 291 -14.07 -14.76 0.36
C LYS A 291 -12.68 -14.61 -0.24
N LYS A 292 -12.54 -13.79 -1.26
CA LYS A 292 -11.31 -13.65 -2.04
C LYS A 292 -10.93 -12.18 -2.16
N GLY A 293 -9.74 -11.83 -1.70
CA GLY A 293 -9.19 -10.48 -1.78
C GLY A 293 -7.81 -10.46 -2.42
N LEU A 294 -7.48 -9.35 -3.03
CA LEU A 294 -6.17 -9.07 -3.63
C LEU A 294 -5.63 -7.75 -3.10
N ALA A 295 -4.42 -7.77 -2.54
CA ALA A 295 -3.65 -6.56 -2.23
C ALA A 295 -2.47 -6.46 -3.21
N THR A 296 -2.24 -5.29 -3.79
CA THR A 296 -1.17 -5.06 -4.76
C THR A 296 -0.66 -3.63 -4.71
N LEU A 297 0.62 -3.42 -5.03
CA LEU A 297 1.21 -2.08 -5.12
C LEU A 297 2.39 -2.05 -6.08
N CYS A 298 2.66 -0.86 -6.63
CA CYS A 298 3.88 -0.57 -7.37
C CYS A 298 5.04 -0.28 -6.39
N ILE A 299 6.24 -0.39 -6.89
CA ILE A 299 7.48 -0.23 -6.13
C ILE A 299 8.43 0.59 -7.00
N GLY A 300 9.06 1.60 -6.42
CA GLY A 300 10.13 2.34 -7.06
C GLY A 300 11.44 1.53 -7.13
N GLY A 301 12.32 1.83 -8.08
CA GLY A 301 13.63 1.20 -8.28
C GLY A 301 13.66 0.18 -9.39
#